data_2c0d374b4fcd332e7e89d444b5433f72
#
_entry.id   2c0d374b4fcd332e7e89d444b5433f72
#
_cell.length_a   1.000
_cell.length_b   1.000
_cell.length_c   1.000
_cell.angle_alpha   90.00
_cell.angle_beta   90.00
_cell.angle_gamma   90.00
#
_symmetry.space_group_name_H-M   'P 1'
#
loop_
_entity.id
_entity.type
_entity.pdbx_description
1 polymer ?
#
loop_
_entity_poly.entity_id
_entity_poly.type
_entity_poly.pdbx_seq_one_letter_code
_entity_poly.pdbx_strand_id
1 'polypeptide(L)'
;VTKATEAQKGGSFMSQYSDYGQLKNTFSYSTGKMKDGSAVTAVVSNTNGDGYVDGTYVRANSYFLSYAKDLNKDHMLTFTAIGSPQEHGQRDRMLTPEEVEEYGGKYNKDWGYYNGEMLNQRNNYYHKPQFALNHYWDVNDKTQVASSAYVSVGKGGGSGPLGDYAPTDE
;
A
#
# COMPACT_ATOMS: atom_id res chain seq x y z
N VAL A 1 -8.28 -15.14 7.97
CA VAL A 1 -8.61 -13.82 8.57
C VAL A 1 -7.82 -13.70 9.86
N THR A 2 -6.93 -12.71 9.96
CA THR A 2 -6.15 -12.48 11.18
C THR A 2 -7.06 -11.84 12.23
N LYS A 3 -7.32 -12.53 13.31
CA LYS A 3 -8.11 -12.00 14.43
C LYS A 3 -7.15 -11.30 15.40
N ALA A 4 -7.40 -10.04 15.72
CA ALA A 4 -6.56 -9.28 16.65
C ALA A 4 -6.50 -9.93 18.06
N THR A 5 -7.54 -10.65 18.46
CA THR A 5 -7.61 -11.37 19.74
C THR A 5 -6.66 -12.57 19.83
N GLU A 6 -6.17 -13.08 18.71
CA GLU A 6 -5.20 -14.18 18.65
C GLU A 6 -3.75 -13.69 18.60
N ALA A 7 -3.53 -12.39 18.37
CA ALA A 7 -2.20 -11.81 18.33
C ALA A 7 -1.62 -11.68 19.75
N GLN A 8 -0.33 -11.96 19.90
CA GLN A 8 0.37 -11.70 21.15
C GLN A 8 0.61 -10.20 21.35
N LYS A 9 0.59 -9.74 22.60
CA LYS A 9 0.94 -8.36 22.93
C LYS A 9 2.40 -8.08 22.61
N GLY A 10 2.65 -7.03 21.87
CA GLY A 10 3.99 -6.60 21.52
C GLY A 10 4.02 -5.71 20.29
N GLY A 11 5.19 -5.20 20.01
CA GLY A 11 5.43 -4.38 18.83
C GLY A 11 6.72 -4.79 18.13
N SER A 12 6.84 -4.43 16.86
CA SER A 12 8.07 -4.58 16.09
C SER A 12 8.31 -3.36 15.21
N PHE A 13 9.57 -3.12 14.96
CA PHE A 13 10.04 -2.18 13.95
C PHE A 13 10.95 -2.94 12.98
N MET A 14 10.74 -2.73 11.70
CA MET A 14 11.56 -3.29 10.64
C MET A 14 11.96 -2.18 9.66
N SER A 15 13.25 -2.11 9.36
CA SER A 15 13.77 -1.24 8.31
C SER A 15 14.42 -2.12 7.23
N GLN A 16 14.08 -1.89 5.99
CA GLN A 16 14.57 -2.61 4.84
C GLN A 16 15.14 -1.61 3.84
N TYR A 17 16.34 -1.89 3.39
CA TYR A 17 16.99 -1.15 2.31
C TYR A 17 17.19 -2.09 1.13
N SER A 18 16.88 -1.62 -0.06
CA SER A 18 17.11 -2.35 -1.31
C SER A 18 17.81 -1.47 -2.33
N ASP A 19 18.15 -2.05 -3.48
CA ASP A 19 18.79 -1.34 -4.58
C ASP A 19 18.00 -0.08 -4.98
N TYR A 20 18.67 0.85 -5.61
CA TYR A 20 18.12 2.14 -6.08
C TYR A 20 17.60 3.05 -4.96
N GLY A 21 18.20 2.96 -3.77
CA GLY A 21 17.86 3.82 -2.64
C GLY A 21 16.48 3.57 -2.04
N GLN A 22 15.87 2.43 -2.31
CA GLN A 22 14.56 2.13 -1.72
C GLN A 22 14.69 1.82 -0.23
N LEU A 23 14.01 2.59 0.60
CA LEU A 23 13.92 2.42 2.03
C LEU A 23 12.47 2.15 2.42
N LYS A 24 12.24 1.03 3.09
CA LYS A 24 10.94 0.69 3.68
C LYS A 24 11.06 0.57 5.18
N ASN A 25 10.27 1.34 5.90
CA ASN A 25 10.12 1.23 7.34
C ASN A 25 8.73 0.72 7.68
N THR A 26 8.66 -0.26 8.57
CA THR A 26 7.40 -0.85 9.04
C THR A 26 7.38 -0.86 10.55
N PHE A 27 6.30 -0.37 11.13
CA PHE A 27 6.00 -0.45 12.54
C PHE A 27 4.74 -1.26 12.75
N SER A 28 4.75 -2.17 13.71
CA SER A 28 3.58 -2.93 14.12
C SER A 28 3.42 -2.93 15.63
N TYR A 29 2.16 -2.98 16.07
CA TYR A 29 1.83 -3.12 17.48
C TYR A 29 0.52 -3.90 17.65
N SER A 30 0.49 -4.78 18.66
CA SER A 30 -0.71 -5.46 19.10
C SER A 30 -0.84 -5.34 20.63
N THR A 31 -2.06 -5.05 21.08
CA THR A 31 -2.37 -5.07 22.52
C THR A 31 -2.44 -6.48 23.07
N GLY A 32 -2.58 -7.49 22.20
CA GLY A 32 -3.11 -8.77 22.58
C GLY A 32 -4.56 -8.65 23.08
N LYS A 33 -5.14 -9.75 23.51
CA LYS A 33 -6.48 -9.75 24.13
C LYS A 33 -6.43 -9.08 25.52
N MET A 34 -7.19 -8.03 25.69
CA MET A 34 -7.30 -7.29 26.94
C MET A 34 -8.34 -7.92 27.86
N LYS A 35 -8.35 -7.50 29.14
CA LYS A 35 -9.25 -8.08 30.16
C LYS A 35 -10.73 -7.92 29.85
N ASP A 36 -11.07 -6.88 29.10
CA ASP A 36 -12.44 -6.60 28.68
C ASP A 36 -12.85 -7.36 27.38
N GLY A 37 -12.01 -8.26 26.91
CA GLY A 37 -12.24 -9.06 25.71
C GLY A 37 -11.97 -8.30 24.39
N SER A 38 -11.41 -7.10 24.43
CA SER A 38 -11.03 -6.36 23.23
C SER A 38 -9.56 -6.59 22.86
N ALA A 39 -9.23 -6.34 21.60
CA ALA A 39 -7.86 -6.35 21.09
C ALA A 39 -7.70 -5.37 19.94
N VAL A 40 -6.54 -4.77 19.83
CA VAL A 40 -6.16 -3.87 18.73
C VAL A 40 -4.85 -4.37 18.12
N THR A 41 -4.78 -4.40 16.81
CA THR A 41 -3.54 -4.57 16.07
C THR A 41 -3.42 -3.47 15.01
N ALA A 42 -2.29 -2.80 14.98
CA ALA A 42 -1.99 -1.77 14.00
C ALA A 42 -0.66 -2.07 13.32
N VAL A 43 -0.60 -1.86 12.01
CA VAL A 43 0.63 -1.92 11.21
C VAL A 43 0.63 -0.70 10.30
N VAL A 44 1.76 0.00 10.27
CA VAL A 44 1.98 1.10 9.33
C VAL A 44 3.32 0.92 8.66
N SER A 45 3.40 1.26 7.39
CA SER A 45 4.68 1.29 6.68
C SER A 45 4.79 2.49 5.77
N ASN A 46 6.03 2.89 5.55
CA ASN A 46 6.41 3.91 4.56
C ASN A 46 7.48 3.31 3.66
N THR A 47 7.34 3.50 2.35
CA THR A 47 8.31 3.10 1.33
C THR A 47 8.61 4.31 0.45
N ASN A 48 9.89 4.64 0.33
CA ASN A 48 10.36 5.68 -0.57
C ASN A 48 11.63 5.20 -1.26
N GLY A 49 11.83 5.64 -2.48
CA GLY A 49 13.04 5.37 -3.26
C GLY A 49 12.79 5.45 -4.75
N ASP A 50 13.85 5.16 -5.49
CA ASP A 50 13.82 5.14 -6.94
C ASP A 50 13.67 3.71 -7.47
N GLY A 51 13.34 3.58 -8.77
CA GLY A 51 13.36 2.33 -9.50
C GLY A 51 14.64 2.14 -10.31
N TYR A 52 14.77 0.99 -10.94
CA TYR A 52 15.87 0.71 -11.89
C TYR A 52 15.88 1.68 -13.06
N VAL A 53 14.72 2.04 -13.57
CA VAL A 53 14.52 2.94 -14.71
C VAL A 53 14.45 4.38 -14.21
N ASP A 54 15.10 5.29 -14.92
CA ASP A 54 15.14 6.71 -14.56
C ASP A 54 13.74 7.32 -14.45
N GLY A 55 13.52 8.13 -13.42
CA GLY A 55 12.22 8.74 -13.12
C GLY A 55 11.15 7.79 -12.60
N THR A 56 11.44 6.50 -12.38
CA THR A 56 10.50 5.56 -11.78
C THR A 56 10.65 5.51 -10.26
N TYR A 57 10.30 6.58 -9.61
CA TYR A 57 10.27 6.67 -8.15
C TYR A 57 9.05 5.97 -7.56
N VAL A 58 9.12 5.60 -6.28
CA VAL A 58 7.99 5.14 -5.49
C VAL A 58 7.88 5.93 -4.18
N ARG A 59 6.67 6.38 -3.86
CA ARG A 59 6.28 6.97 -2.58
C ARG A 59 5.00 6.29 -2.13
N ALA A 60 5.12 5.42 -1.14
CA ALA A 60 3.99 4.63 -0.70
C ALA A 60 3.93 4.59 0.83
N ASN A 61 2.71 4.66 1.33
CA ASN A 61 2.41 4.33 2.72
C ASN A 61 1.42 3.17 2.74
N SER A 62 1.44 2.39 3.79
CA SER A 62 0.37 1.43 4.04
C SER A 62 -0.05 1.47 5.49
N TYR A 63 -1.30 1.15 5.73
CA TYR A 63 -1.83 1.00 7.07
C TYR A 63 -2.79 -0.18 7.13
N PHE A 64 -2.75 -0.84 8.27
CA PHE A 64 -3.68 -1.86 8.68
C PHE A 64 -4.06 -1.58 10.13
N LEU A 65 -5.34 -1.53 10.42
CA LEU A 65 -5.89 -1.44 11.75
C LEU A 65 -6.93 -2.54 11.91
N SER A 66 -6.81 -3.33 12.95
CA SER A 66 -7.81 -4.32 13.33
C SER A 66 -8.19 -4.10 14.78
N TYR A 67 -9.47 -3.93 15.02
CA TYR A 67 -10.08 -3.94 16.35
C TYR A 67 -10.99 -5.16 16.45
N ALA A 68 -10.85 -5.93 17.51
CA ALA A 68 -11.72 -7.05 17.81
C ALA A 68 -12.31 -6.91 19.22
N LYS A 69 -13.53 -7.35 19.40
CA LYS A 69 -14.25 -7.33 20.66
C LYS A 69 -15.09 -8.59 20.84
N ASP A 70 -14.82 -9.35 21.88
CA ASP A 70 -15.75 -10.37 22.33
C ASP A 70 -16.94 -9.67 23.00
N LEU A 71 -18.12 -9.81 22.44
CA LEU A 71 -19.35 -9.29 23.00
C LEU A 71 -19.82 -10.17 24.17
N ASN A 72 -19.63 -11.47 24.02
CA ASN A 72 -19.84 -12.49 25.02
C ASN A 72 -19.07 -13.78 24.60
N LYS A 73 -19.34 -14.92 25.23
CA LYS A 73 -18.67 -16.20 24.95
C LYS A 73 -18.91 -16.73 23.54
N ASP A 74 -20.02 -16.39 22.92
CA ASP A 74 -20.48 -16.95 21.65
C ASP A 74 -20.39 -15.93 20.49
N HIS A 75 -20.16 -14.64 20.78
CA HIS A 75 -20.20 -13.60 19.77
C HIS A 75 -18.95 -12.70 19.81
N MET A 76 -18.32 -12.52 18.64
CA MET A 76 -17.21 -11.60 18.45
C MET A 76 -17.48 -10.66 17.27
N LEU A 77 -17.15 -9.40 17.43
CA LEU A 77 -17.07 -8.41 16.34
C LEU A 77 -15.63 -8.07 16.03
N THR A 78 -15.33 -7.89 14.74
CA THR A 78 -14.07 -7.33 14.30
C THR A 78 -14.32 -6.20 13.31
N PHE A 79 -13.59 -5.11 13.50
CA PHE A 79 -13.49 -4.02 12.53
C PHE A 79 -12.08 -4.00 11.96
N THR A 80 -11.96 -3.88 10.64
CA THR A 80 -10.68 -3.80 9.96
C THR A 80 -10.68 -2.61 9.00
N ALA A 81 -9.62 -1.82 9.05
CA ALA A 81 -9.32 -0.78 8.08
C ALA A 81 -7.96 -1.06 7.45
N ILE A 82 -7.91 -1.08 6.12
CA ILE A 82 -6.68 -1.30 5.34
C ILE A 82 -6.63 -0.30 4.19
N GLY A 83 -5.45 0.22 3.91
CA GLY A 83 -5.23 1.08 2.76
C GLY A 83 -3.74 1.26 2.47
N SER A 84 -3.46 1.62 1.22
CA SER A 84 -2.11 1.84 0.73
C SER A 84 -2.11 3.02 -0.24
N PRO A 85 -2.10 4.27 0.25
CA PRO A 85 -1.88 5.42 -0.60
C PRO A 85 -0.48 5.35 -1.21
N GLN A 86 -0.41 5.52 -2.52
CA GLN A 86 0.86 5.50 -3.24
C GLN A 86 0.87 6.43 -4.44
N GLU A 87 2.07 6.83 -4.80
CA GLU A 87 2.42 7.55 -6.01
C GLU A 87 3.72 6.97 -6.57
N HIS A 88 3.79 6.78 -7.88
CA HIS A 88 4.98 6.28 -8.53
C HIS A 88 5.10 6.78 -9.97
N GLY A 89 6.33 7.00 -10.40
CA GLY A 89 6.67 7.24 -11.78
C GLY A 89 6.71 5.94 -12.58
N GLN A 90 6.38 6.02 -13.85
CA GLN A 90 6.33 4.88 -14.75
C GLN A 90 7.14 5.15 -16.02
N ARG A 91 7.55 4.08 -16.70
CA ARG A 91 7.95 4.07 -18.11
C ARG A 91 6.91 3.29 -18.89
N ASP A 92 6.16 3.98 -19.74
CA ASP A 92 5.10 3.39 -20.55
C ASP A 92 5.60 3.07 -21.97
N ARG A 93 6.44 3.94 -22.52
CA ARG A 93 7.03 3.75 -23.85
C ARG A 93 8.21 2.78 -23.81
N MET A 94 8.08 1.68 -24.56
CA MET A 94 9.16 0.71 -24.68
C MET A 94 10.32 1.28 -25.47
N LEU A 95 11.54 0.84 -25.14
CA LEU A 95 12.75 1.12 -25.90
C LEU A 95 12.88 0.09 -27.03
N THR A 96 13.36 0.54 -28.19
CA THR A 96 13.82 -0.37 -29.23
C THR A 96 15.21 -0.94 -28.87
N PRO A 97 15.66 -2.02 -29.50
CA PRO A 97 17.02 -2.54 -29.28
C PRO A 97 18.11 -1.48 -29.53
N GLU A 98 17.93 -0.65 -30.57
CA GLU A 98 18.85 0.43 -30.93
C GLU A 98 18.92 1.50 -29.86
N GLU A 99 17.75 1.88 -29.29
CA GLU A 99 17.70 2.85 -28.18
C GLU A 99 18.31 2.28 -26.88
N VAL A 100 18.19 0.99 -26.64
CA VAL A 100 18.86 0.35 -25.51
C VAL A 100 20.37 0.34 -25.69
N GLU A 101 20.85 0.16 -26.93
CA GLU A 101 22.27 0.23 -27.26
C GLU A 101 22.81 1.66 -27.14
N GLU A 102 22.05 2.67 -27.55
CA GLU A 102 22.46 4.08 -27.54
C GLU A 102 22.35 4.73 -26.16
N TYR A 103 21.23 4.56 -25.45
CA TYR A 103 20.91 5.26 -24.19
C TYR A 103 21.00 4.36 -22.95
N GLY A 104 21.09 3.06 -23.13
CA GLY A 104 21.06 2.08 -22.03
C GLY A 104 19.66 1.72 -21.56
N GLY A 105 19.56 0.58 -20.85
CA GLY A 105 18.27 0.04 -20.41
C GLY A 105 17.54 0.82 -19.31
N LYS A 106 18.22 1.80 -18.68
CA LYS A 106 17.62 2.68 -17.66
C LYS A 106 16.88 3.86 -18.25
N TYR A 107 17.18 4.21 -19.49
CA TYR A 107 16.58 5.34 -20.15
C TYR A 107 15.06 5.31 -20.14
N ASN A 108 14.45 6.46 -19.88
CA ASN A 108 13.01 6.61 -19.80
C ASN A 108 12.53 7.74 -20.71
N LYS A 109 11.81 7.40 -21.77
CA LYS A 109 11.25 8.38 -22.72
C LYS A 109 10.14 9.25 -22.11
N ASP A 110 9.61 8.85 -20.94
CA ASP A 110 8.50 9.51 -20.28
C ASP A 110 8.97 10.45 -19.15
N TRP A 111 10.30 10.63 -19.03
CA TRP A 111 10.94 11.39 -17.98
C TRP A 111 11.98 12.35 -18.56
N GLY A 112 12.15 13.48 -17.92
CA GLY A 112 13.14 14.48 -18.31
C GLY A 112 13.03 15.71 -17.43
N TYR A 113 13.53 16.84 -17.91
CA TYR A 113 13.45 18.13 -17.24
C TYR A 113 12.65 19.11 -18.10
N TYR A 114 11.90 19.97 -17.43
CA TYR A 114 11.20 21.09 -18.04
C TYR A 114 11.41 22.33 -17.17
N ASN A 115 11.95 23.39 -17.75
CA ASN A 115 12.35 24.60 -17.02
C ASN A 115 13.26 24.32 -15.80
N GLY A 116 14.12 23.31 -15.88
CA GLY A 116 15.04 22.92 -14.81
C GLY A 116 14.40 22.07 -13.69
N GLU A 117 13.11 21.75 -13.77
CA GLU A 117 12.43 20.88 -12.86
C GLU A 117 12.21 19.49 -13.46
N MET A 118 12.38 18.47 -12.65
CA MET A 118 12.13 17.08 -13.07
C MET A 118 10.65 16.90 -13.41
N LEU A 119 10.39 16.41 -14.60
CA LEU A 119 9.05 16.08 -15.09
C LEU A 119 9.00 14.61 -15.48
N ASN A 120 8.12 13.84 -14.84
CA ASN A 120 7.72 12.53 -15.34
C ASN A 120 6.30 12.65 -15.91
N GLN A 121 6.16 12.36 -17.20
CA GLN A 121 4.87 12.43 -17.90
C GLN A 121 3.94 11.29 -17.54
N ARG A 122 4.46 10.21 -16.94
CA ARG A 122 3.73 9.00 -16.58
C ARG A 122 3.79 8.76 -15.08
N ASN A 123 3.00 9.51 -14.35
CA ASN A 123 2.78 9.29 -12.93
C ASN A 123 1.48 8.55 -12.71
N ASN A 124 1.47 7.69 -11.70
CA ASN A 124 0.26 7.05 -11.22
C ASN A 124 0.15 7.23 -9.71
N TYR A 125 -1.05 7.55 -9.24
CA TYR A 125 -1.33 7.64 -7.81
C TYR A 125 -2.68 7.03 -7.51
N TYR A 126 -2.79 6.36 -6.39
CA TYR A 126 -4.07 5.88 -5.91
C TYR A 126 -4.11 5.63 -4.41
N HIS A 127 -5.32 5.68 -3.88
CA HIS A 127 -5.67 5.23 -2.54
C HIS A 127 -7.05 4.59 -2.58
N LYS A 128 -7.13 3.32 -2.25
CA LYS A 128 -8.36 2.53 -2.24
C LYS A 128 -8.53 1.87 -0.86
N PRO A 129 -8.88 2.66 0.18
CA PRO A 129 -9.12 2.09 1.51
C PRO A 129 -10.30 1.13 1.48
N GLN A 130 -10.19 0.11 2.30
CA GLN A 130 -11.27 -0.83 2.57
C GLN A 130 -11.52 -0.89 4.07
N PHE A 131 -12.79 -0.84 4.43
CA PHE A 131 -13.27 -1.01 5.80
C PHE A 131 -14.18 -2.22 5.83
N ALA A 132 -13.97 -3.10 6.80
CA ALA A 132 -14.78 -4.31 6.96
C ALA A 132 -15.24 -4.45 8.41
N LEU A 133 -16.48 -4.85 8.58
CA LEU A 133 -17.06 -5.26 9.85
C LEU A 133 -17.45 -6.72 9.74
N ASN A 134 -16.91 -7.56 10.62
CA ASN A 134 -17.24 -8.97 10.65
C ASN A 134 -17.83 -9.33 12.01
N HIS A 135 -18.83 -10.17 11.98
CA HIS A 135 -19.44 -10.79 13.15
C HIS A 135 -19.26 -12.30 13.08
N TYR A 136 -18.78 -12.87 14.14
CA TYR A 136 -18.63 -14.31 14.31
C TYR A 136 -19.56 -14.75 15.44
N TRP A 137 -20.34 -15.78 15.18
CA TRP A 137 -21.27 -16.37 16.11
C TRP A 137 -21.04 -17.87 16.20
N ASP A 138 -20.60 -18.35 17.35
CA ASP A 138 -20.48 -19.75 17.67
C ASP A 138 -21.85 -20.23 18.17
N VAL A 139 -22.65 -20.80 17.24
CA VAL A 139 -24.00 -21.27 17.54
C VAL A 139 -23.98 -22.48 18.51
N ASN A 140 -23.01 -23.34 18.31
CA ASN A 140 -22.71 -24.52 19.16
C ASN A 140 -21.31 -25.04 18.76
N ASP A 141 -20.85 -26.13 19.43
CA ASP A 141 -19.53 -26.73 19.24
C ASP A 141 -19.24 -27.21 17.79
N LYS A 142 -20.28 -27.32 16.95
CA LYS A 142 -20.17 -27.83 15.58
C LYS A 142 -20.51 -26.79 14.52
N THR A 143 -21.05 -25.65 14.91
CA THR A 143 -21.62 -24.68 13.96
C THR A 143 -21.17 -23.27 14.31
N GLN A 144 -20.51 -22.61 13.36
CA GLN A 144 -20.17 -21.19 13.42
C GLN A 144 -20.80 -20.45 12.24
N VAL A 145 -21.35 -19.28 12.50
CA VAL A 145 -21.86 -18.35 11.47
C VAL A 145 -20.93 -17.14 11.41
N ALA A 146 -20.45 -16.83 10.22
CA ALA A 146 -19.65 -15.62 9.96
C ALA A 146 -20.40 -14.69 9.01
N SER A 147 -20.61 -13.45 9.44
CA SER A 147 -21.22 -12.40 8.63
C SER A 147 -20.21 -11.30 8.39
N SER A 148 -20.15 -10.78 7.16
CA SER A 148 -19.22 -9.73 6.79
C SER A 148 -19.91 -8.63 5.99
N ALA A 149 -19.65 -7.39 6.36
CA ALA A 149 -19.99 -6.21 5.58
C ALA A 149 -18.71 -5.40 5.31
N TYR A 150 -18.56 -4.89 4.10
CA TYR A 150 -17.41 -4.06 3.76
C TYR A 150 -17.77 -2.92 2.82
N VAL A 151 -16.95 -1.89 2.86
CA VAL A 151 -17.00 -0.76 1.93
C VAL A 151 -15.58 -0.40 1.49
N SER A 152 -15.41 -0.06 0.23
CA SER A 152 -14.17 0.49 -0.32
C SER A 152 -14.48 1.74 -1.12
N VAL A 153 -13.68 2.79 -0.89
CA VAL A 153 -13.80 4.06 -1.62
C VAL A 153 -12.46 4.34 -2.28
N GLY A 154 -12.44 4.26 -3.62
CA GLY A 154 -11.22 4.46 -4.39
C GLY A 154 -11.08 5.90 -4.90
N LYS A 155 -9.87 6.45 -4.78
CA LYS A 155 -9.44 7.67 -5.48
C LYS A 155 -8.09 7.41 -6.09
N GLY A 156 -7.91 7.80 -7.35
CA GLY A 156 -6.65 7.66 -8.04
C GLY A 156 -6.70 8.28 -9.42
N GLY A 157 -5.55 8.36 -10.04
CA GLY A 157 -5.37 8.89 -11.37
C GLY A 157 -3.96 8.66 -11.87
N GLY A 158 -3.73 9.08 -13.08
CA GLY A 158 -2.42 9.09 -13.70
C GLY A 158 -2.27 10.31 -14.58
N SER A 159 -1.04 10.68 -14.87
CA SER A 159 -0.71 11.71 -15.86
C SER A 159 -0.33 11.06 -17.20
N GLY A 160 -0.41 11.86 -18.24
CA GLY A 160 0.04 11.49 -19.58
C GLY A 160 0.13 12.73 -20.46
N PRO A 161 0.83 12.64 -21.59
CA PRO A 161 0.91 13.76 -22.52
C PRO A 161 -0.48 14.09 -23.09
N LEU A 162 -0.73 15.36 -23.32
CA LEU A 162 -1.88 15.83 -24.08
C LEU A 162 -1.47 15.82 -25.57
N GLY A 163 -2.02 14.87 -26.34
CA GLY A 163 -1.67 14.65 -27.74
C GLY A 163 -0.43 13.78 -27.92
N ASP A 164 0.08 13.74 -29.16
CA ASP A 164 1.19 12.85 -29.55
C ASP A 164 2.57 13.40 -29.20
N TYR A 165 2.65 14.63 -28.70
CA TYR A 165 3.91 15.32 -28.43
C TYR A 165 3.89 16.08 -27.11
N ALA A 166 4.82 15.74 -26.23
CA ALA A 166 5.15 16.55 -25.06
C ALA A 166 6.55 17.16 -25.28
N PRO A 167 6.69 18.49 -25.27
CA PRO A 167 8.00 19.11 -25.37
C PRO A 167 8.83 18.74 -24.15
N THR A 168 10.03 18.25 -24.36
CA THR A 168 11.07 18.12 -23.35
C THR A 168 12.21 19.07 -23.73
N ASP A 169 12.81 19.70 -22.75
CA ASP A 169 14.08 20.41 -22.97
C ASP A 169 15.15 19.34 -23.23
N GLU A 170 15.94 19.50 -24.29
CA GLU A 170 17.11 18.67 -24.60
C GLU A 170 18.24 18.89 -23.58
#